data_f40cb550bcd3491f15570676e2128e55
#
_entry.id   f40cb550bcd3491f15570676e2128e55
#
_cell.length_a   1.000
_cell.length_b   1.000
_cell.length_c   1.000
_cell.angle_alpha   90.00
_cell.angle_beta   90.00
_cell.angle_gamma   90.00
#
_symmetry.space_group_name_H-M   'P 1'
#
loop_
_entity.id
_entity.type
_entity.pdbx_description
1 polymer ?
#
loop_
_entity_poly.entity_id
_entity_poly.type
_entity_poly.pdbx_seq_one_letter_code
_entity_poly.pdbx_strand_id
1 'polypeptide(L)'
;MSVDFEAIRKQEWPVLEQMVFLDAACVSFAPQRTVRAVKAFADMTATQEEENSSAHHIAIDSLRGKAYDEAAKLLNADPEEIALVESTSHGLNIAARGIELADGDNIITTNLEFIQVALPWCVMRREKKIEIRVCKTKDNRFTVDDFA
;
A
#
# COMPACT_ATOMS: atom_id res chain seq x y z
N MET A 1 16.13 -22.86 -5.57
CA MET A 1 16.37 -22.22 -6.88
C MET A 1 16.78 -20.78 -6.62
N SER A 2 17.89 -20.32 -7.15
CA SER A 2 18.28 -18.91 -7.08
C SER A 2 17.38 -18.11 -8.02
N VAL A 3 16.84 -16.99 -7.54
CA VAL A 3 16.04 -16.07 -8.35
C VAL A 3 16.99 -15.25 -9.23
N ASP A 4 16.79 -15.27 -10.54
CA ASP A 4 17.53 -14.42 -11.48
C ASP A 4 16.88 -13.03 -11.54
N PHE A 5 17.32 -12.14 -10.65
CA PHE A 5 16.83 -10.77 -10.55
C PHE A 5 17.12 -9.95 -11.80
N GLU A 6 18.20 -10.22 -12.53
CA GLU A 6 18.54 -9.46 -13.72
C GLU A 6 17.61 -9.79 -14.89
N ALA A 7 17.30 -11.08 -15.08
CA ALA A 7 16.30 -11.49 -16.07
C ALA A 7 14.91 -10.90 -15.76
N ILE A 8 14.49 -10.95 -14.50
CA ILE A 8 13.22 -10.35 -14.06
C ILE A 8 13.20 -8.85 -14.33
N ARG A 9 14.28 -8.13 -13.97
CA ARG A 9 14.38 -6.70 -14.18
C ARG A 9 14.24 -6.31 -15.66
N LYS A 10 14.94 -7.01 -16.55
CA LYS A 10 14.84 -6.75 -18.00
C LYS A 10 13.45 -7.04 -18.55
N GLN A 11 12.83 -8.13 -18.10
CA GLN A 11 11.50 -8.54 -18.55
C GLN A 11 10.40 -7.61 -18.05
N GLU A 12 10.45 -7.23 -16.78
CA GLU A 12 9.36 -6.49 -16.14
C GLU A 12 9.53 -4.97 -16.20
N TRP A 13 10.76 -4.48 -16.28
CA TRP A 13 11.07 -3.04 -16.33
C TRP A 13 12.10 -2.72 -17.43
N PRO A 14 11.79 -2.92 -18.72
CA PRO A 14 12.75 -2.66 -19.80
C PRO A 14 13.23 -1.20 -19.86
N VAL A 15 12.45 -0.25 -19.34
CA VAL A 15 12.86 1.16 -19.22
C VAL A 15 14.14 1.35 -18.37
N LEU A 16 14.41 0.42 -17.44
CA LEU A 16 15.60 0.47 -16.59
C LEU A 16 16.89 0.04 -17.30
N GLU A 17 16.84 -0.39 -18.56
CA GLU A 17 18.02 -0.56 -19.39
C GLU A 17 18.62 0.79 -19.84
N GLN A 18 17.80 1.84 -19.86
CA GLN A 18 18.18 3.17 -20.33
C GLN A 18 18.47 4.16 -19.20
N MET A 19 18.22 3.78 -17.94
CA MET A 19 18.40 4.66 -16.79
C MET A 19 18.71 3.91 -15.50
N VAL A 20 19.33 4.61 -14.56
CA VAL A 20 19.41 4.23 -13.16
C VAL A 20 18.29 4.97 -12.42
N PHE A 21 17.32 4.23 -11.89
CA PHE A 21 16.18 4.78 -11.17
C PHE A 21 16.33 4.51 -9.66
N LEU A 22 16.42 5.58 -8.85
CA LEU A 22 16.65 5.51 -7.41
C LEU A 22 15.50 6.08 -6.58
N ASP A 23 14.40 6.52 -7.21
CA ASP A 23 13.27 7.19 -6.56
C ASP A 23 12.02 6.29 -6.45
N ALA A 24 12.22 4.99 -6.24
CA ALA A 24 11.11 4.04 -6.09
C ALA A 24 10.25 4.29 -4.84
N ALA A 25 10.78 5.02 -3.86
CA ALA A 25 10.04 5.40 -2.66
C ALA A 25 8.92 6.41 -2.96
N CYS A 26 9.09 7.27 -3.96
CA CYS A 26 8.08 8.24 -4.39
C CYS A 26 7.04 7.57 -5.29
N VAL A 27 7.45 7.15 -6.48
CA VAL A 27 6.61 6.44 -7.46
C VAL A 27 7.47 5.44 -8.20
N SER A 28 7.16 4.15 -8.09
CA SER A 28 7.87 3.12 -8.86
C SER A 28 7.21 2.87 -10.22
N PHE A 29 8.01 2.43 -11.19
CA PHE A 29 7.45 1.95 -12.45
C PHE A 29 6.66 0.67 -12.26
N ALA A 30 5.47 0.59 -12.85
CA ALA A 30 4.68 -0.63 -12.85
C ALA A 30 5.39 -1.72 -13.67
N PRO A 31 5.51 -2.96 -13.16
CA PRO A 31 6.04 -4.06 -13.94
C PRO A 31 5.14 -4.39 -15.12
N GLN A 32 5.70 -4.92 -16.20
CA GLN A 32 4.97 -5.23 -17.44
C GLN A 32 3.79 -6.20 -17.18
N ARG A 33 3.93 -7.12 -16.23
CA ARG A 33 2.83 -8.03 -15.84
C ARG A 33 1.63 -7.25 -15.28
N THR A 34 1.86 -6.23 -14.47
CA THR A 34 0.80 -5.36 -13.92
C THR A 34 0.14 -4.56 -15.03
N VAL A 35 0.92 -3.97 -15.94
CA VAL A 35 0.38 -3.23 -17.09
C VAL A 35 -0.53 -4.11 -17.95
N ARG A 36 -0.10 -5.36 -18.22
CA ARG A 36 -0.92 -6.33 -18.96
C ARG A 36 -2.22 -6.67 -18.23
N ALA A 37 -2.15 -6.90 -16.91
CA ALA A 37 -3.33 -7.22 -16.11
C ALA A 37 -4.34 -6.06 -16.09
N VAL A 38 -3.87 -4.82 -15.93
CA VAL A 38 -4.75 -3.63 -15.96
C VAL A 38 -5.41 -3.45 -17.34
N LYS A 39 -4.66 -3.65 -18.43
CA LYS A 39 -5.23 -3.60 -19.78
C LYS A 39 -6.28 -4.68 -19.99
N ALA A 40 -5.97 -5.93 -19.62
CA ALA A 40 -6.93 -7.04 -19.74
C ALA A 40 -8.20 -6.79 -18.92
N PHE A 41 -8.08 -6.21 -17.73
CA PHE A 41 -9.23 -5.82 -16.92
C PHE A 41 -10.07 -4.72 -17.61
N ALA A 42 -9.41 -3.69 -18.18
CA ALA A 42 -10.11 -2.65 -18.92
C ALA A 42 -10.85 -3.20 -20.15
N ASP A 43 -10.23 -4.10 -20.90
CA ASP A 43 -10.87 -4.77 -22.03
C ASP A 43 -12.07 -5.61 -21.58
N MET A 44 -11.93 -6.38 -20.50
CA MET A 44 -13.02 -7.17 -19.91
C MET A 44 -14.21 -6.29 -19.49
N THR A 45 -13.97 -5.12 -18.92
CA THR A 45 -15.07 -4.20 -18.51
C THR A 45 -15.74 -3.50 -19.68
N ALA A 46 -15.08 -3.41 -20.84
CA ALA A 46 -15.61 -2.81 -22.04
C ALA A 46 -16.41 -3.79 -22.91
N THR A 47 -16.33 -5.10 -22.62
CA THR A 47 -17.00 -6.17 -23.35
C THR A 47 -17.80 -7.04 -22.38
N GLN A 48 -18.71 -7.83 -22.92
CA GLN A 48 -19.41 -8.85 -22.15
C GLN A 48 -19.28 -10.19 -22.90
N GLU A 49 -18.43 -11.05 -22.40
CA GLU A 49 -18.19 -12.38 -22.96
C GLU A 49 -19.08 -13.45 -22.33
N GLU A 50 -19.57 -13.17 -21.12
CA GLU A 50 -20.44 -14.04 -20.35
C GLU A 50 -21.91 -13.96 -20.85
N GLU A 51 -22.68 -15.00 -20.54
CA GLU A 51 -24.07 -15.13 -21.00
C GLU A 51 -25.00 -13.98 -20.55
N ASN A 52 -24.69 -13.35 -19.41
CA ASN A 52 -25.50 -12.28 -18.85
C ASN A 52 -24.68 -11.41 -17.87
N SER A 53 -25.26 -10.26 -17.49
CA SER A 53 -24.61 -9.29 -16.59
C SER A 53 -24.27 -9.84 -15.21
N SER A 54 -25.03 -10.80 -14.69
CA SER A 54 -24.73 -11.43 -13.39
C SER A 54 -23.48 -12.29 -13.48
N ALA A 55 -23.34 -13.09 -14.53
CA ALA A 55 -22.16 -13.90 -14.78
C ALA A 55 -20.92 -13.01 -15.00
N HIS A 56 -21.06 -11.91 -15.74
CA HIS A 56 -20.02 -10.91 -15.92
C HIS A 56 -19.57 -10.28 -14.58
N HIS A 57 -20.52 -9.91 -13.71
CA HIS A 57 -20.21 -9.40 -12.38
C HIS A 57 -19.44 -10.42 -11.53
N ILE A 58 -19.84 -11.69 -11.55
CA ILE A 58 -19.14 -12.78 -10.84
C ILE A 58 -17.71 -12.96 -11.36
N ALA A 59 -17.52 -12.87 -12.68
CA ALA A 59 -16.17 -12.96 -13.27
C ALA A 59 -15.25 -11.81 -12.80
N ILE A 60 -15.75 -10.59 -12.75
CA ILE A 60 -15.04 -9.42 -12.20
C ILE A 60 -14.71 -9.62 -10.72
N ASP A 61 -15.68 -10.05 -9.92
CA ASP A 61 -15.49 -10.28 -8.48
C ASP A 61 -14.48 -11.39 -8.20
N SER A 62 -14.39 -12.40 -9.06
CA SER A 62 -13.40 -13.47 -8.91
C SER A 62 -11.95 -12.95 -8.99
N LEU A 63 -11.70 -11.91 -9.78
CA LEU A 63 -10.38 -11.27 -9.87
C LEU A 63 -10.04 -10.55 -8.57
N ARG A 64 -11.02 -9.90 -7.95
CA ARG A 64 -10.86 -9.27 -6.63
C ARG A 64 -10.52 -10.32 -5.57
N GLY A 65 -11.24 -11.44 -5.53
CA GLY A 65 -10.97 -12.55 -4.61
C GLY A 65 -9.52 -13.04 -4.69
N LYS A 66 -9.00 -13.24 -5.91
CA LYS A 66 -7.59 -13.62 -6.12
C LYS A 66 -6.61 -12.59 -5.56
N ALA A 67 -6.92 -11.29 -5.61
CA ALA A 67 -6.05 -10.26 -5.05
C ALA A 67 -5.97 -10.34 -3.51
N TYR A 68 -7.06 -10.65 -2.84
CA TYR A 68 -7.08 -10.92 -1.40
C TYR A 68 -6.22 -12.14 -1.04
N ASP A 69 -6.38 -13.25 -1.77
CA ASP A 69 -5.62 -14.48 -1.55
C ASP A 69 -4.11 -14.26 -1.69
N GLU A 70 -3.69 -13.55 -2.74
CA GLU A 70 -2.26 -13.27 -2.97
C GLU A 70 -1.69 -12.27 -1.96
N ALA A 71 -2.46 -11.26 -1.55
CA ALA A 71 -2.04 -10.33 -0.49
C ALA A 71 -1.92 -11.05 0.86
N ALA A 72 -2.86 -11.92 1.20
CA ALA A 72 -2.83 -12.72 2.41
C ALA A 72 -1.59 -13.63 2.47
N LYS A 73 -1.26 -14.32 1.37
CA LYS A 73 -0.04 -15.13 1.27
C LYS A 73 1.23 -14.30 1.49
N LEU A 74 1.30 -13.10 0.89
CA LEU A 74 2.45 -12.20 1.04
C LEU A 74 2.64 -11.73 2.49
N LEU A 75 1.53 -11.46 3.18
CA LEU A 75 1.53 -10.93 4.55
C LEU A 75 1.49 -12.02 5.63
N ASN A 76 1.39 -13.30 5.23
CA ASN A 76 1.18 -14.43 6.14
C ASN A 76 -0.05 -14.21 7.03
N ALA A 77 -1.16 -13.81 6.42
CA ALA A 77 -2.45 -13.52 7.05
C ALA A 77 -3.56 -14.34 6.39
N ASP A 78 -4.74 -14.33 6.97
CA ASP A 78 -5.94 -14.88 6.33
C ASP A 78 -6.56 -13.87 5.36
N PRO A 79 -7.19 -14.29 4.24
CA PRO A 79 -7.82 -13.37 3.30
C PRO A 79 -8.87 -12.44 3.94
N GLU A 80 -9.53 -12.88 5.01
CA GLU A 80 -10.51 -12.12 5.77
C GLU A 80 -9.89 -10.97 6.59
N GLU A 81 -8.57 -11.02 6.84
CA GLU A 81 -7.82 -9.96 7.51
C GLU A 81 -7.30 -8.88 6.54
N ILE A 82 -7.53 -9.07 5.23
CA ILE A 82 -7.04 -8.16 4.20
C ILE A 82 -8.15 -7.19 3.79
N ALA A 83 -7.81 -5.91 3.75
CA ALA A 83 -8.64 -4.87 3.14
C ALA A 83 -7.86 -4.17 2.03
N LEU A 84 -8.37 -4.23 0.80
CA LEU A 84 -7.80 -3.49 -0.32
C LEU A 84 -8.26 -2.03 -0.27
N VAL A 85 -7.33 -1.10 -0.33
CA VAL A 85 -7.58 0.33 -0.26
C VAL A 85 -6.99 1.06 -1.46
N GLU A 86 -7.52 2.23 -1.78
CA GLU A 86 -7.12 3.02 -2.95
C GLU A 86 -5.70 3.60 -2.83
N SER A 87 -5.24 3.84 -1.60
CA SER A 87 -3.93 4.43 -1.34
C SER A 87 -3.48 4.20 0.11
N THR A 88 -2.19 4.38 0.36
CA THR A 88 -1.62 4.38 1.71
C THR A 88 -2.32 5.40 2.61
N SER A 89 -2.63 6.59 2.10
CA SER A 89 -3.34 7.63 2.85
C SER A 89 -4.75 7.18 3.28
N HIS A 90 -5.45 6.43 2.42
CA HIS A 90 -6.75 5.86 2.75
C HIS A 90 -6.61 4.84 3.89
N GLY A 91 -5.68 3.89 3.77
CA GLY A 91 -5.42 2.89 4.82
C GLY A 91 -5.03 3.52 6.15
N LEU A 92 -4.14 4.52 6.15
CA LEU A 92 -3.73 5.24 7.36
C LEU A 92 -4.90 5.97 8.03
N ASN A 93 -5.81 6.57 7.26
CA ASN A 93 -7.00 7.22 7.82
C ASN A 93 -7.98 6.21 8.42
N ILE A 94 -8.16 5.04 7.79
CA ILE A 94 -8.98 3.96 8.36
C ILE A 94 -8.38 3.52 9.70
N ALA A 95 -7.07 3.23 9.74
CA ALA A 95 -6.38 2.83 10.96
C ALA A 95 -6.47 3.89 12.06
N ALA A 96 -6.20 5.16 11.73
CA ALA A 96 -6.25 6.25 12.69
C ALA A 96 -7.64 6.45 13.30
N ARG A 97 -8.70 6.28 12.50
CA ARG A 97 -10.08 6.41 12.99
C ARG A 97 -10.59 5.16 13.71
N GLY A 98 -10.01 3.99 13.42
CA GLY A 98 -10.36 2.72 14.04
C GLY A 98 -9.70 2.52 15.42
N ILE A 99 -8.62 3.23 15.73
CA ILE A 99 -7.96 3.15 17.04
C ILE A 99 -8.72 3.99 18.06
N GLU A 100 -9.14 3.37 19.14
CA GLU A 100 -9.75 4.06 20.28
C GLU A 100 -8.66 4.76 21.10
N LEU A 101 -8.62 6.09 21.01
CA LEU A 101 -7.71 6.95 21.78
C LEU A 101 -8.51 7.72 22.81
N ALA A 102 -8.03 7.71 24.07
CA ALA A 102 -8.55 8.51 25.17
C ALA A 102 -7.82 9.86 25.28
N ASP A 103 -8.42 10.78 26.04
CA ASP A 103 -7.75 12.03 26.43
C ASP A 103 -6.47 11.71 27.24
N GLY A 104 -5.35 12.28 26.81
CA GLY A 104 -4.04 12.05 27.43
C GLY A 104 -3.19 10.96 26.75
N ASP A 105 -3.75 10.19 25.83
CA ASP A 105 -2.97 9.26 25.01
C ASP A 105 -1.98 10.00 24.09
N ASN A 106 -0.96 9.29 23.66
CA ASN A 106 0.04 9.85 22.75
C ASN A 106 0.29 8.96 21.52
N ILE A 107 0.69 9.63 20.44
CA ILE A 107 1.17 9.01 19.21
C ILE A 107 2.64 9.34 19.06
N ILE A 108 3.46 8.33 18.86
CA ILE A 108 4.88 8.49 18.60
C ILE A 108 5.11 8.39 17.09
N THR A 109 5.83 9.36 16.53
CA THR A 109 6.23 9.39 15.12
C THR A 109 7.68 9.88 15.00
N THR A 110 8.22 9.89 13.79
CA THR A 110 9.59 10.37 13.54
C THR A 110 9.58 11.63 12.69
N ASN A 111 10.68 12.39 12.71
CA ASN A 111 10.87 13.54 11.82
C ASN A 111 11.28 13.13 10.39
N LEU A 112 11.38 11.83 10.10
CA LEU A 112 11.65 11.29 8.75
C LEU A 112 10.39 10.80 8.05
N GLU A 113 9.24 10.86 8.72
CA GLU A 113 8.00 10.37 8.14
C GLU A 113 7.51 11.20 6.97
N PHE A 114 6.91 10.50 6.02
CA PHE A 114 6.20 11.15 4.95
C PHE A 114 4.95 11.87 5.49
N ILE A 115 4.64 13.03 4.95
CA ILE A 115 3.59 13.91 5.48
C ILE A 115 2.24 13.20 5.64
N GLN A 116 1.86 12.28 4.74
CA GLN A 116 0.60 11.54 4.83
C GLN A 116 0.53 10.60 6.04
N VAL A 117 1.66 10.17 6.60
CA VAL A 117 1.66 9.38 7.83
C VAL A 117 1.29 10.24 9.04
N ALA A 118 1.77 11.48 9.08
CA ALA A 118 1.54 12.39 10.20
C ALA A 118 0.16 13.10 10.17
N LEU A 119 -0.36 13.38 8.98
CA LEU A 119 -1.58 14.19 8.81
C LEU A 119 -2.81 13.67 9.55
N PRO A 120 -3.17 12.37 9.50
CA PRO A 120 -4.35 11.85 10.21
C PRO A 120 -4.29 12.14 11.71
N TRP A 121 -3.13 12.00 12.31
CA TRP A 121 -2.90 12.25 13.74
C TRP A 121 -2.95 13.74 14.06
N CYS A 122 -2.43 14.60 13.18
CA CYS A 122 -2.54 16.06 13.34
C CYS A 122 -3.99 16.54 13.30
N VAL A 123 -4.83 15.93 12.48
CA VAL A 123 -6.28 16.22 12.45
C VAL A 123 -6.93 15.72 13.74
N MET A 124 -6.65 14.46 14.12
CA MET A 124 -7.23 13.87 15.34
C MET A 124 -6.87 14.63 16.61
N ARG A 125 -5.66 15.19 16.71
CA ARG A 125 -5.25 16.04 17.83
C ARG A 125 -6.12 17.29 18.00
N ARG A 126 -6.81 17.77 16.95
CA ARG A 126 -7.75 18.89 17.04
C ARG A 126 -9.10 18.47 17.62
N GLU A 127 -9.44 17.19 17.49
CA GLU A 127 -10.71 16.61 17.93
C GLU A 127 -10.61 15.97 19.32
N LYS A 128 -9.42 15.47 19.67
CA LYS A 128 -9.11 14.76 20.92
C LYS A 128 -7.89 15.39 21.61
N LYS A 129 -7.81 15.31 22.92
CA LYS A 129 -6.65 15.80 23.70
C LYS A 129 -5.51 14.79 23.71
N ILE A 130 -5.02 14.42 22.53
CA ILE A 130 -3.87 13.54 22.37
C ILE A 130 -2.59 14.34 22.13
N GLU A 131 -1.46 13.77 22.54
CA GLU A 131 -0.13 14.30 22.29
C GLU A 131 0.49 13.65 21.05
N ILE A 132 1.20 14.41 20.22
CA ILE A 132 2.04 13.85 19.15
C ILE A 132 3.49 14.07 19.55
N ARG A 133 4.20 12.97 19.82
CA ARG A 133 5.63 12.97 20.15
C ARG A 133 6.44 12.65 18.90
N VAL A 134 7.34 13.56 18.57
CA VAL A 134 8.19 13.40 17.38
C VAL A 134 9.60 13.01 17.82
N CYS A 135 9.99 11.76 17.58
CA CYS A 135 11.35 11.30 17.77
C CYS A 135 12.26 11.98 16.75
N LYS A 136 13.26 12.72 17.23
CA LYS A 136 14.23 13.40 16.39
C LYS A 136 15.39 12.46 16.10
N THR A 137 15.61 12.19 14.83
CA THR A 137 16.71 11.35 14.37
C THR A 137 18.04 12.10 14.41
N LYS A 138 19.11 11.36 14.63
CA LYS A 138 20.51 11.83 14.43
C LYS A 138 21.01 11.23 13.11
N ASP A 139 21.56 12.06 12.24
CA ASP A 139 22.12 11.64 10.95
C ASP A 139 21.16 10.76 10.12
N ASN A 140 19.87 11.09 10.12
CA ASN A 140 18.80 10.35 9.47
C ASN A 140 18.71 8.87 9.93
N ARG A 141 19.06 8.60 11.18
CA ARG A 141 18.97 7.27 11.81
C ARG A 141 18.29 7.40 13.16
N PHE A 142 17.61 6.34 13.55
CA PHE A 142 17.07 6.17 14.90
C PHE A 142 17.30 4.72 15.37
N THR A 143 17.31 4.55 16.66
CA THR A 143 17.42 3.27 17.36
C THR A 143 16.18 3.05 18.20
N VAL A 144 16.04 1.87 18.79
CA VAL A 144 14.92 1.57 19.69
C VAL A 144 14.91 2.53 20.88
N ASP A 145 16.07 2.95 21.37
CA ASP A 145 16.21 3.85 22.53
C ASP A 145 15.67 5.27 22.24
N ASP A 146 15.54 5.67 20.97
CA ASP A 146 14.97 6.97 20.60
C ASP A 146 13.44 7.00 20.78
N PHE A 147 12.81 5.84 21.04
CA PHE A 147 11.37 5.69 21.27
C PHE A 147 11.02 5.44 22.77
N ALA A 148 12.03 5.32 23.62
CA ALA A 148 11.87 5.18 25.06
C ALA A 148 11.78 6.57 25.72
#